data_b9908ed8f6e29ce48d12763303375aaf
#
_entry.id   b9908ed8f6e29ce48d12763303375aaf
#
_cell.length_a   1.000
_cell.length_b   1.000
_cell.length_c   1.000
_cell.angle_alpha   90.00
_cell.angle_beta   90.00
_cell.angle_gamma   90.00
#
_symmetry.space_group_name_H-M   'P 1'
#
loop_
_entity.id
_entity.type
_entity.pdbx_description
1 polymer ?
#
loop_
_entity_poly.entity_id
_entity_poly.type
_entity_poly.pdbx_seq_one_letter_code
_entity_poly.pdbx_strand_id
1 'polypeptide(L)'
;MAKPEFDLAVIGGGAGGLVVAAGGAKLGAKVALIEKDRLGGDCLWHGCVPSKTLLKSARVAHTMRHASRWAIASADPKPDLARVMERVADVVAGIAVHDSPERFRSLGVDVIHGSGRFTSPGVFEVNGRAITARHFVLASGSRPAIPPIAGLAYVPYLTNQTVFALREPVPRLIIVGAGPVGSEMAQAFRRLGSDVIVVDMANKILPREDADVAAVVQRQLEAEGVRYRLGISVGGVMPGDPQAGRIRMTLRTANGAVEQLAATHLMLAAGRVPNVEDLGLSAAGVHLVAGRIAVNEVLATTNPRIHVVGDVAGTFPFTHVAEHHAGIVLRQTLFRMSWSKPSTVIPWCTYTDPELARVGLSETEARRHGIEYRVYRFPFSDIDRARAEGETEGFAKLVTDRRGLLLGAAIVGADAGELIAECVLAIGKRMNVDDISAAIHAYPTRSQIARRAADERRNDALTPSSRGWMRRLFGLRGA
;
A
#
# COMPACT_ATOMS: atom_id res chain seq x y z
N MET A 1 38.56 21.47 -5.93
CA MET A 1 38.03 20.19 -5.45
C MET A 1 38.23 19.12 -6.52
N ALA A 2 38.64 17.91 -6.15
CA ALA A 2 38.77 16.81 -7.10
C ALA A 2 37.38 16.51 -7.76
N LYS A 3 37.43 16.07 -9.03
CA LYS A 3 36.22 15.69 -9.76
C LYS A 3 35.57 14.49 -9.07
N PRO A 4 34.24 14.49 -8.79
CA PRO A 4 33.57 13.36 -8.18
C PRO A 4 33.74 12.09 -9.01
N GLU A 5 33.83 10.93 -8.35
CA GLU A 5 34.01 9.64 -9.00
C GLU A 5 32.78 9.21 -9.81
N PHE A 6 31.56 9.54 -9.29
CA PHE A 6 30.26 9.18 -9.88
C PHE A 6 29.43 10.43 -10.20
N ASP A 7 28.53 10.27 -11.15
CA ASP A 7 27.47 11.27 -11.38
C ASP A 7 26.37 11.10 -10.33
N LEU A 8 25.99 9.86 -10.05
CA LEU A 8 24.99 9.50 -9.04
C LEU A 8 25.53 8.43 -8.09
N ALA A 9 25.32 8.60 -6.78
CA ALA A 9 25.47 7.55 -5.79
C ALA A 9 24.11 7.30 -5.11
N VAL A 10 23.58 6.10 -5.28
CA VAL A 10 22.26 5.67 -4.77
C VAL A 10 22.46 4.82 -3.54
N ILE A 11 21.83 5.20 -2.43
CA ILE A 11 21.98 4.56 -1.11
C ILE A 11 20.66 3.83 -0.80
N GLY A 12 20.66 2.54 -0.97
CA GLY A 12 19.54 1.62 -0.86
C GLY A 12 19.07 1.07 -2.21
N GLY A 13 19.01 -0.24 -2.32
CA GLY A 13 18.64 -1.01 -3.51
C GLY A 13 17.18 -1.51 -3.50
N GLY A 14 16.26 -0.77 -2.88
CA GLY A 14 14.82 -1.01 -2.99
C GLY A 14 14.24 -0.42 -4.27
N ALA A 15 12.91 -0.52 -4.47
CA ALA A 15 12.21 -0.13 -5.70
C ALA A 15 12.64 1.24 -6.24
N GLY A 16 12.65 2.27 -5.41
CA GLY A 16 13.06 3.62 -5.84
C GLY A 16 14.53 3.70 -6.23
N GLY A 17 15.43 3.07 -5.45
CA GLY A 17 16.86 3.06 -5.72
C GLY A 17 17.22 2.32 -7.00
N LEU A 18 16.59 1.17 -7.25
CA LEU A 18 16.78 0.38 -8.46
C LEU A 18 16.36 1.16 -9.72
N VAL A 19 15.23 1.88 -9.66
CA VAL A 19 14.78 2.72 -10.79
C VAL A 19 15.73 3.88 -11.04
N VAL A 20 16.24 4.55 -9.98
CA VAL A 20 17.24 5.61 -10.13
C VAL A 20 18.54 5.05 -10.73
N ALA A 21 19.02 3.92 -10.23
CA ALA A 21 20.27 3.34 -10.69
C ALA A 21 20.19 2.89 -12.14
N ALA A 22 19.18 2.09 -12.49
CA ALA A 22 18.98 1.63 -13.87
C ALA A 22 18.68 2.78 -14.83
N GLY A 23 17.83 3.73 -14.43
CA GLY A 23 17.49 4.90 -15.22
C GLY A 23 18.70 5.81 -15.46
N GLY A 24 19.49 6.08 -14.42
CA GLY A 24 20.72 6.87 -14.53
C GLY A 24 21.73 6.23 -15.47
N ALA A 25 21.99 4.92 -15.33
CA ALA A 25 22.91 4.21 -16.21
C ALA A 25 22.45 4.21 -17.67
N LYS A 26 21.15 3.96 -17.92
CA LYS A 26 20.57 4.03 -19.29
C LYS A 26 20.69 5.42 -19.92
N LEU A 27 20.71 6.47 -19.12
CA LEU A 27 20.89 7.87 -19.55
C LEU A 27 22.37 8.25 -19.70
N GLY A 28 23.31 7.31 -19.49
CA GLY A 28 24.75 7.52 -19.65
C GLY A 28 25.47 8.06 -18.42
N ALA A 29 24.81 8.13 -17.26
CA ALA A 29 25.45 8.51 -16.01
C ALA A 29 26.31 7.39 -15.44
N LYS A 30 27.47 7.73 -14.83
CA LYS A 30 28.25 6.81 -14.00
C LYS A 30 27.58 6.68 -12.63
N VAL A 31 27.05 5.51 -12.32
CA VAL A 31 26.22 5.28 -11.14
C VAL A 31 26.85 4.27 -10.18
N ALA A 32 26.92 4.62 -8.89
CA ALA A 32 27.14 3.67 -7.80
C ALA A 32 25.80 3.35 -7.12
N LEU A 33 25.52 2.07 -6.86
CA LEU A 33 24.39 1.58 -6.08
C LEU A 33 24.91 0.86 -4.85
N ILE A 34 24.63 1.42 -3.69
CA ILE A 34 25.08 0.90 -2.39
C ILE A 34 23.89 0.21 -1.70
N GLU A 35 24.02 -1.07 -1.37
CA GLU A 35 22.99 -1.84 -0.65
C GLU A 35 23.62 -2.67 0.48
N LYS A 36 23.03 -2.61 1.65
CA LYS A 36 23.52 -3.31 2.84
C LYS A 36 23.08 -4.77 2.95
N ASP A 37 21.96 -5.12 2.29
CA ASP A 37 21.36 -6.46 2.33
C ASP A 37 21.15 -6.96 0.89
N ARG A 38 19.95 -7.10 0.42
CA ARG A 38 19.60 -7.65 -0.89
C ARG A 38 18.92 -6.60 -1.76
N LEU A 39 19.25 -6.57 -3.05
CA LEU A 39 18.52 -5.76 -4.02
C LEU A 39 17.07 -6.22 -4.12
N GLY A 40 16.15 -5.29 -4.47
CA GLY A 40 14.69 -5.52 -4.49
C GLY A 40 13.97 -4.89 -3.31
N GLY A 41 14.65 -4.73 -2.17
CA GLY A 41 14.15 -4.07 -0.97
C GLY A 41 12.94 -4.72 -0.33
N ASP A 42 12.25 -3.98 0.53
CA ASP A 42 11.13 -4.49 1.33
C ASP A 42 9.96 -5.00 0.46
N CYS A 43 9.65 -4.36 -0.66
CA CYS A 43 8.56 -4.76 -1.55
C CYS A 43 8.73 -6.19 -2.08
N LEU A 44 9.92 -6.54 -2.56
CA LEU A 44 10.22 -7.86 -3.10
C LEU A 44 10.32 -8.92 -2.01
N TRP A 45 11.04 -8.62 -0.91
CA TRP A 45 11.40 -9.65 0.07
C TRP A 45 10.40 -9.80 1.21
N HIS A 46 9.71 -8.73 1.59
CA HIS A 46 8.93 -8.68 2.83
C HIS A 46 7.57 -7.97 2.68
N GLY A 47 7.26 -7.45 1.48
CA GLY A 47 6.08 -6.59 1.26
C GLY A 47 5.11 -7.15 0.24
N CYS A 48 5.03 -6.46 -0.91
CA CYS A 48 4.00 -6.68 -1.92
C CYS A 48 4.02 -8.08 -2.52
N VAL A 49 5.20 -8.55 -2.94
CA VAL A 49 5.31 -9.85 -3.63
C VAL A 49 4.92 -11.01 -2.72
N PRO A 50 5.52 -11.19 -1.54
CA PRO A 50 5.18 -12.30 -0.68
C PRO A 50 3.74 -12.23 -0.15
N SER A 51 3.23 -11.04 0.20
CA SER A 51 1.87 -10.91 0.72
C SER A 51 0.80 -11.22 -0.33
N LYS A 52 0.95 -10.75 -1.58
CA LYS A 52 -0.02 -11.03 -2.65
C LYS A 52 0.04 -12.50 -3.09
N THR A 53 1.22 -13.11 -3.03
CA THR A 53 1.36 -14.55 -3.26
C THR A 53 0.66 -15.37 -2.19
N LEU A 54 0.80 -15.00 -0.91
CA LEU A 54 0.10 -15.62 0.23
C LEU A 54 -1.42 -15.45 0.12
N LEU A 55 -1.89 -14.22 -0.15
CA LEU A 55 -3.31 -13.91 -0.35
C LEU A 55 -3.92 -14.73 -1.49
N LYS A 56 -3.19 -14.95 -2.59
CA LYS A 56 -3.68 -15.80 -3.67
C LYS A 56 -3.89 -17.24 -3.24
N SER A 57 -2.98 -17.83 -2.48
CA SER A 57 -3.14 -19.19 -1.94
C SER A 57 -4.32 -19.26 -0.98
N ALA A 58 -4.47 -18.25 -0.11
CA ALA A 58 -5.60 -18.14 0.81
C ALA A 58 -6.95 -17.99 0.08
N ARG A 59 -6.98 -17.17 -1.01
CA ARG A 59 -8.18 -17.02 -1.85
C ARG A 59 -8.57 -18.34 -2.52
N VAL A 60 -7.61 -19.11 -3.03
CA VAL A 60 -7.88 -20.43 -3.62
C VAL A 60 -8.50 -21.37 -2.57
N ALA A 61 -7.92 -21.45 -1.37
CA ALA A 61 -8.49 -22.27 -0.29
C ALA A 61 -9.92 -21.85 0.08
N HIS A 62 -10.19 -20.55 0.13
CA HIS A 62 -11.53 -20.01 0.37
C HIS A 62 -12.50 -20.39 -0.76
N THR A 63 -12.10 -20.21 -2.02
CA THR A 63 -12.91 -20.57 -3.20
C THR A 63 -13.27 -22.05 -3.21
N MET A 64 -12.34 -22.94 -2.88
CA MET A 64 -12.60 -24.38 -2.79
C MET A 64 -13.67 -24.72 -1.76
N ARG A 65 -13.65 -24.08 -0.57
CA ARG A 65 -14.68 -24.30 0.46
C ARG A 65 -16.06 -23.80 0.05
N HIS A 66 -16.13 -22.80 -0.83
CA HIS A 66 -17.37 -22.12 -1.24
C HIS A 66 -17.73 -22.38 -2.70
N ALA A 67 -17.16 -23.41 -3.33
CA ALA A 67 -17.37 -23.71 -4.75
C ALA A 67 -18.86 -24.01 -5.08
N SER A 68 -19.67 -24.44 -4.09
CA SER A 68 -21.09 -24.68 -4.26
C SER A 68 -21.88 -23.46 -4.72
N ARG A 69 -21.39 -22.25 -4.48
CA ARG A 69 -22.01 -21.00 -4.98
C ARG A 69 -21.98 -20.90 -6.53
N TRP A 70 -21.11 -21.67 -7.17
CA TRP A 70 -21.05 -21.82 -8.62
C TRP A 70 -21.51 -23.20 -9.13
N ALA A 71 -22.32 -23.91 -8.35
CA ALA A 71 -22.84 -25.25 -8.64
C ALA A 71 -21.73 -26.31 -8.82
N ILE A 72 -20.56 -26.10 -8.20
CA ILE A 72 -19.44 -27.06 -8.14
C ILE A 72 -19.34 -27.59 -6.73
N ALA A 73 -19.07 -28.88 -6.56
CA ALA A 73 -18.90 -29.49 -5.24
C ALA A 73 -17.79 -28.78 -4.46
N SER A 74 -18.12 -28.33 -3.24
CA SER A 74 -17.14 -27.72 -2.33
C SER A 74 -16.18 -28.78 -1.82
N ALA A 75 -14.93 -28.39 -1.61
CA ALA A 75 -13.90 -29.19 -0.96
C ALA A 75 -13.32 -28.41 0.22
N ASP A 76 -12.99 -29.12 1.29
CA ASP A 76 -12.29 -28.52 2.43
C ASP A 76 -10.78 -28.79 2.31
N PRO A 77 -10.02 -27.88 1.68
CA PRO A 77 -8.59 -28.04 1.59
C PRO A 77 -7.98 -27.95 2.99
N LYS A 78 -6.94 -28.73 3.24
CA LYS A 78 -6.11 -28.63 4.43
C LYS A 78 -4.79 -27.96 4.03
N PRO A 79 -4.71 -26.61 4.05
CA PRO A 79 -3.51 -25.93 3.64
C PRO A 79 -2.32 -26.31 4.51
N ASP A 80 -1.24 -26.74 3.89
CA ASP A 80 0.07 -26.90 4.53
C ASP A 80 0.79 -25.54 4.45
N LEU A 81 0.95 -24.89 5.58
CA LEU A 81 1.56 -23.56 5.64
C LEU A 81 3.01 -23.57 5.13
N ALA A 82 3.78 -24.64 5.42
CA ALA A 82 5.15 -24.74 4.94
C ALA A 82 5.20 -24.71 3.42
N ARG A 83 4.37 -25.51 2.73
CA ARG A 83 4.29 -25.53 1.26
C ARG A 83 3.75 -24.22 0.67
N VAL A 84 2.81 -23.58 1.35
CA VAL A 84 2.34 -22.24 0.93
C VAL A 84 3.49 -21.24 1.00
N MET A 85 4.28 -21.25 2.07
CA MET A 85 5.42 -20.34 2.23
C MET A 85 6.60 -20.71 1.31
N GLU A 86 6.78 -21.97 0.94
CA GLU A 86 7.70 -22.38 -0.13
C GLU A 86 7.30 -21.76 -1.46
N ARG A 87 6.02 -21.87 -1.86
CA ARG A 87 5.51 -21.21 -3.06
C ARG A 87 5.73 -19.68 -3.00
N VAL A 88 5.57 -19.05 -1.83
CA VAL A 88 5.87 -17.61 -1.66
C VAL A 88 7.35 -17.36 -1.95
N ALA A 89 8.25 -18.17 -1.40
CA ALA A 89 9.70 -18.05 -1.62
C ALA A 89 10.07 -18.24 -3.09
N ASP A 90 9.47 -19.21 -3.77
CA ASP A 90 9.71 -19.49 -5.20
C ASP A 90 9.31 -18.30 -6.09
N VAL A 91 8.15 -17.69 -5.83
CA VAL A 91 7.71 -16.48 -6.57
C VAL A 91 8.65 -15.31 -6.32
N VAL A 92 9.05 -15.09 -5.07
CA VAL A 92 10.04 -14.07 -4.72
C VAL A 92 11.36 -14.30 -5.44
N ALA A 93 11.88 -15.54 -5.41
CA ALA A 93 13.13 -15.92 -6.08
C ALA A 93 13.05 -15.71 -7.60
N GLY A 94 11.92 -16.09 -8.22
CA GLY A 94 11.69 -15.88 -9.66
C GLY A 94 11.71 -14.41 -10.07
N ILE A 95 11.20 -13.51 -9.22
CA ILE A 95 11.22 -12.05 -9.49
C ILE A 95 12.60 -11.46 -9.16
N ALA A 96 13.27 -11.95 -8.11
CA ALA A 96 14.57 -11.46 -7.66
C ALA A 96 15.67 -11.50 -8.74
N VAL A 97 15.54 -12.38 -9.74
CA VAL A 97 16.45 -12.43 -10.90
C VAL A 97 16.50 -11.09 -11.63
N HIS A 98 15.38 -10.36 -11.68
CA HIS A 98 15.30 -9.05 -12.32
C HIS A 98 15.95 -7.94 -11.49
N ASP A 99 16.16 -8.16 -10.20
CA ASP A 99 16.79 -7.22 -9.28
C ASP A 99 18.20 -7.66 -8.86
N SER A 100 18.79 -8.65 -9.58
CA SER A 100 20.09 -9.21 -9.22
C SER A 100 21.25 -8.23 -9.42
N PRO A 101 22.31 -8.29 -8.58
CA PRO A 101 23.51 -7.47 -8.75
C PRO A 101 24.16 -7.65 -10.13
N GLU A 102 24.13 -8.86 -10.67
CA GLU A 102 24.68 -9.20 -12.01
C GLU A 102 23.99 -8.42 -13.11
N ARG A 103 22.64 -8.35 -13.05
CA ARG A 103 21.86 -7.54 -14.00
C ARG A 103 22.20 -6.05 -13.91
N PHE A 104 22.31 -5.51 -12.70
CA PHE A 104 22.65 -4.08 -12.54
C PHE A 104 24.08 -3.78 -13.01
N ARG A 105 25.04 -4.68 -12.74
CA ARG A 105 26.40 -4.56 -13.30
C ARG A 105 26.39 -4.61 -14.82
N SER A 106 25.58 -5.47 -15.43
CA SER A 106 25.44 -5.52 -16.90
C SER A 106 24.85 -4.24 -17.51
N LEU A 107 24.12 -3.45 -16.72
CA LEU A 107 23.63 -2.13 -17.09
C LEU A 107 24.69 -1.02 -16.91
N GLY A 108 25.90 -1.35 -16.42
CA GLY A 108 26.97 -0.39 -16.16
C GLY A 108 26.90 0.29 -14.78
N VAL A 109 26.13 -0.26 -13.85
CA VAL A 109 26.04 0.22 -12.46
C VAL A 109 27.13 -0.42 -11.62
N ASP A 110 27.90 0.37 -10.86
CA ASP A 110 28.83 -0.13 -9.84
C ASP A 110 28.01 -0.52 -8.59
N VAL A 111 27.76 -1.82 -8.41
CA VAL A 111 27.00 -2.35 -7.27
C VAL A 111 27.93 -2.67 -6.12
N ILE A 112 27.79 -1.92 -5.02
CA ILE A 112 28.60 -1.99 -3.82
C ILE A 112 27.75 -2.57 -2.69
N HIS A 113 28.10 -3.75 -2.20
CA HIS A 113 27.44 -4.36 -1.04
C HIS A 113 28.09 -3.90 0.26
N GLY A 114 27.30 -3.35 1.17
CA GLY A 114 27.77 -2.91 2.48
C GLY A 114 26.95 -1.80 3.10
N SER A 115 27.05 -1.67 4.43
CA SER A 115 26.51 -0.54 5.16
C SER A 115 27.51 0.62 5.11
N GLY A 116 26.99 1.84 4.93
CA GLY A 116 27.83 3.03 4.87
C GLY A 116 27.16 4.23 5.51
N ARG A 117 27.94 5.32 5.64
CA ARG A 117 27.48 6.58 6.20
C ARG A 117 28.18 7.78 5.57
N PHE A 118 27.55 8.92 5.59
CA PHE A 118 28.22 10.16 5.25
C PHE A 118 29.26 10.53 6.32
N THR A 119 30.45 10.89 5.87
CA THR A 119 31.54 11.44 6.69
C THR A 119 31.72 12.94 6.48
N SER A 120 31.19 13.47 5.36
CA SER A 120 31.14 14.90 5.03
C SER A 120 30.02 15.18 4.01
N PRO A 121 29.70 16.46 3.70
CA PRO A 121 28.60 16.80 2.77
C PRO A 121 28.67 16.22 1.36
N GLY A 122 29.80 15.68 0.95
CA GLY A 122 29.99 15.13 -0.40
C GLY A 122 30.70 13.79 -0.44
N VAL A 123 30.84 13.10 0.72
CA VAL A 123 31.52 11.82 0.83
C VAL A 123 30.69 10.84 1.64
N PHE A 124 30.40 9.70 1.01
CA PHE A 124 29.74 8.54 1.64
C PHE A 124 30.77 7.42 1.77
N GLU A 125 31.00 6.93 2.97
CA GLU A 125 31.98 5.86 3.22
C GLU A 125 31.25 4.52 3.38
N VAL A 126 31.73 3.51 2.65
CA VAL A 126 31.25 2.12 2.73
C VAL A 126 32.44 1.19 2.64
N ASN A 127 32.55 0.23 3.58
CA ASN A 127 33.65 -0.75 3.64
C ASN A 127 35.06 -0.10 3.59
N GLY A 128 35.24 1.06 4.21
CA GLY A 128 36.51 1.83 4.18
C GLY A 128 36.79 2.55 2.87
N ARG A 129 35.91 2.44 1.85
CA ARG A 129 35.99 3.18 0.58
C ARG A 129 35.20 4.47 0.67
N ALA A 130 35.82 5.59 0.34
CA ALA A 130 35.13 6.87 0.20
C ALA A 130 34.49 6.97 -1.20
N ILE A 131 33.18 7.13 -1.26
CA ILE A 131 32.39 7.34 -2.48
C ILE A 131 32.10 8.83 -2.61
N THR A 132 32.48 9.42 -3.75
CA THR A 132 32.18 10.80 -4.10
C THR A 132 31.29 10.87 -5.31
N ALA A 133 30.22 11.68 -5.27
CA ALA A 133 29.29 11.83 -6.36
C ALA A 133 28.88 13.29 -6.58
N ARG A 134 28.41 13.61 -7.79
CA ARG A 134 27.79 14.91 -8.07
C ARG A 134 26.49 15.06 -7.29
N HIS A 135 25.70 13.99 -7.26
CA HIS A 135 24.46 13.88 -6.48
C HIS A 135 24.37 12.54 -5.78
N PHE A 136 23.78 12.57 -4.57
CA PHE A 136 23.44 11.40 -3.81
C PHE A 136 21.91 11.22 -3.78
N VAL A 137 21.44 9.99 -3.79
CA VAL A 137 20.01 9.65 -3.68
C VAL A 137 19.81 8.70 -2.52
N LEU A 138 19.15 9.16 -1.46
CA LEU A 138 18.76 8.35 -0.34
C LEU A 138 17.48 7.56 -0.71
N ALA A 139 17.61 6.25 -0.77
CA ALA A 139 16.55 5.27 -1.05
C ALA A 139 16.48 4.20 0.03
N SER A 140 16.82 4.56 1.28
CA SER A 140 16.95 3.64 2.42
C SER A 140 15.63 3.05 2.90
N GLY A 141 14.50 3.51 2.38
CA GLY A 141 13.18 2.94 2.65
C GLY A 141 12.68 3.13 4.08
N SER A 142 11.89 2.16 4.54
CA SER A 142 11.29 2.13 5.88
C SER A 142 11.30 0.71 6.45
N ARG A 143 11.04 0.60 7.75
CA ARG A 143 10.90 -0.65 8.50
C ARG A 143 9.59 -0.69 9.27
N PRO A 144 9.11 -1.87 9.75
CA PRO A 144 7.94 -1.93 10.61
C PRO A 144 8.14 -1.10 11.88
N ALA A 145 7.10 -0.38 12.27
CA ALA A 145 7.05 0.30 13.56
C ALA A 145 6.82 -0.73 14.67
N ILE A 146 7.64 -0.68 15.70
CA ILE A 146 7.49 -1.51 16.90
C ILE A 146 6.88 -0.61 17.98
N PRO A 147 5.60 -0.79 18.33
CA PRO A 147 4.95 0.01 19.35
C PRO A 147 5.54 -0.30 20.74
N PRO A 148 5.56 0.66 21.66
CA PRO A 148 6.10 0.48 23.01
C PRO A 148 5.12 -0.30 23.89
N ILE A 149 4.92 -1.57 23.61
CA ILE A 149 4.05 -2.48 24.37
C ILE A 149 4.86 -3.07 25.52
N ALA A 150 4.36 -2.91 26.76
CA ALA A 150 5.02 -3.47 27.94
C ALA A 150 5.17 -5.00 27.81
N GLY A 151 6.36 -5.52 28.09
CA GLY A 151 6.66 -6.95 28.02
C GLY A 151 6.96 -7.50 26.62
N LEU A 152 6.89 -6.69 25.56
CA LEU A 152 7.11 -7.13 24.17
C LEU A 152 8.50 -7.78 23.96
N ALA A 153 9.51 -7.31 24.67
CA ALA A 153 10.87 -7.87 24.59
C ALA A 153 10.98 -9.32 25.09
N TYR A 154 10.01 -9.81 25.84
CA TYR A 154 10.01 -11.16 26.44
C TYR A 154 9.16 -12.17 25.68
N VAL A 155 8.53 -11.77 24.58
CA VAL A 155 7.72 -12.65 23.76
C VAL A 155 8.16 -12.61 22.30
N PRO A 156 8.12 -13.72 21.55
CA PRO A 156 8.36 -13.69 20.13
C PRO A 156 7.21 -12.99 19.41
N TYR A 157 7.56 -12.12 18.46
CA TYR A 157 6.56 -11.47 17.60
C TYR A 157 7.00 -11.48 16.14
N LEU A 158 6.01 -11.41 15.27
CA LEU A 158 6.16 -11.34 13.83
C LEU A 158 5.97 -9.91 13.35
N THR A 159 6.64 -9.58 12.27
CA THR A 159 6.40 -8.39 11.45
C THR A 159 6.27 -8.82 10.00
N ASN A 160 6.07 -7.88 9.06
CA ASN A 160 6.14 -8.18 7.64
C ASN A 160 7.51 -8.77 7.23
N GLN A 161 8.59 -8.48 7.97
CA GLN A 161 9.92 -9.00 7.67
C GLN A 161 10.11 -10.48 8.06
N THR A 162 9.32 -11.00 8.97
CA THR A 162 9.51 -12.35 9.53
C THR A 162 8.36 -13.32 9.26
N VAL A 163 7.16 -12.82 8.96
CA VAL A 163 5.96 -13.65 8.81
C VAL A 163 6.06 -14.65 7.65
N PHE A 164 6.75 -14.32 6.57
CA PHE A 164 6.90 -15.20 5.41
C PHE A 164 7.96 -16.30 5.59
N ALA A 165 8.72 -16.25 6.67
CA ALA A 165 9.66 -17.31 7.06
C ALA A 165 9.00 -18.44 7.86
N LEU A 166 7.74 -18.32 8.23
CA LEU A 166 7.01 -19.33 8.98
C LEU A 166 6.93 -20.65 8.19
N ARG A 167 7.09 -21.76 8.92
CA ARG A 167 6.94 -23.11 8.36
C ARG A 167 5.99 -23.97 9.21
N GLU A 168 5.76 -23.56 10.47
CA GLU A 168 4.88 -24.22 11.39
C GLU A 168 3.45 -23.65 11.30
N PRO A 169 2.41 -24.45 11.56
CA PRO A 169 1.03 -23.96 11.65
C PRO A 169 0.89 -22.81 12.66
N VAL A 170 0.00 -21.88 12.34
CA VAL A 170 -0.36 -20.74 13.20
C VAL A 170 -1.79 -20.93 13.72
N PRO A 171 -2.01 -21.70 14.80
CA PRO A 171 -3.36 -22.01 15.26
C PRO A 171 -4.13 -20.78 15.73
N ARG A 172 -3.48 -19.87 16.49
CA ARG A 172 -4.11 -18.65 17.03
C ARG A 172 -3.18 -17.47 16.83
N LEU A 173 -3.64 -16.46 16.10
CA LEU A 173 -2.88 -15.27 15.74
C LEU A 173 -3.55 -14.01 16.29
N ILE A 174 -2.82 -13.21 17.06
CA ILE A 174 -3.21 -11.85 17.38
C ILE A 174 -2.42 -10.92 16.44
N ILE A 175 -3.14 -9.98 15.81
CA ILE A 175 -2.54 -8.94 14.96
C ILE A 175 -2.79 -7.59 15.63
N VAL A 176 -1.74 -6.83 15.89
CA VAL A 176 -1.82 -5.45 16.37
C VAL A 176 -1.71 -4.50 15.19
N GLY A 177 -2.81 -3.83 14.89
CA GLY A 177 -2.98 -2.93 13.75
C GLY A 177 -4.01 -3.43 12.74
N ALA A 178 -5.10 -2.66 12.55
CA ALA A 178 -6.20 -2.93 11.63
C ALA A 178 -6.08 -2.12 10.31
N GLY A 179 -4.87 -1.68 9.97
CA GLY A 179 -4.55 -1.06 8.68
C GLY A 179 -4.48 -2.09 7.54
N PRO A 180 -4.06 -1.68 6.33
CA PRO A 180 -4.02 -2.55 5.15
C PRO A 180 -3.27 -3.87 5.39
N VAL A 181 -2.04 -3.81 5.93
CA VAL A 181 -1.22 -5.00 6.19
C VAL A 181 -1.90 -5.94 7.19
N GLY A 182 -2.43 -5.37 8.30
CA GLY A 182 -3.13 -6.18 9.30
C GLY A 182 -4.38 -6.85 8.75
N SER A 183 -5.18 -6.14 7.95
CA SER A 183 -6.40 -6.68 7.33
C SER A 183 -6.08 -7.78 6.29
N GLU A 184 -5.08 -7.58 5.45
CA GLU A 184 -4.61 -8.58 4.47
C GLU A 184 -4.11 -9.86 5.16
N MET A 185 -3.26 -9.71 6.19
CA MET A 185 -2.73 -10.86 6.92
C MET A 185 -3.82 -11.57 7.74
N ALA A 186 -4.75 -10.81 8.31
CA ALA A 186 -5.89 -11.39 9.03
C ALA A 186 -6.71 -12.31 8.12
N GLN A 187 -7.05 -11.85 6.93
CA GLN A 187 -7.79 -12.66 5.96
C GLN A 187 -6.99 -13.86 5.47
N ALA A 188 -5.70 -13.65 5.13
CA ALA A 188 -4.85 -14.72 4.63
C ALA A 188 -4.73 -15.85 5.65
N PHE A 189 -4.35 -15.55 6.90
CA PHE A 189 -4.19 -16.55 7.94
C PHE A 189 -5.52 -17.19 8.34
N ARG A 190 -6.62 -16.43 8.39
CA ARG A 190 -7.95 -16.97 8.66
C ARG A 190 -8.35 -18.02 7.60
N ARG A 191 -8.17 -17.71 6.33
CA ARG A 191 -8.46 -18.62 5.21
C ARG A 191 -7.54 -19.84 5.19
N LEU A 192 -6.34 -19.72 5.73
CA LEU A 192 -5.39 -20.83 5.88
C LEU A 192 -5.58 -21.64 7.18
N GLY A 193 -6.61 -21.34 7.99
CA GLY A 193 -7.03 -22.15 9.12
C GLY A 193 -6.70 -21.60 10.50
N SER A 194 -6.12 -20.41 10.59
CA SER A 194 -5.85 -19.75 11.88
C SER A 194 -7.12 -19.19 12.52
N ASP A 195 -7.18 -19.20 13.85
CA ASP A 195 -8.09 -18.34 14.63
C ASP A 195 -7.44 -16.97 14.79
N VAL A 196 -8.07 -15.91 14.25
CA VAL A 196 -7.46 -14.59 14.12
C VAL A 196 -8.23 -13.54 14.92
N ILE A 197 -7.50 -12.78 15.73
CA ILE A 197 -8.01 -11.58 16.43
C ILE A 197 -7.15 -10.38 16.01
N VAL A 198 -7.80 -9.30 15.54
CA VAL A 198 -7.15 -8.03 15.22
C VAL A 198 -7.46 -7.02 16.30
N VAL A 199 -6.42 -6.34 16.80
CA VAL A 199 -6.52 -5.33 17.87
C VAL A 199 -6.05 -3.98 17.31
N ASP A 200 -6.83 -2.92 17.50
CA ASP A 200 -6.41 -1.56 17.11
C ASP A 200 -7.00 -0.50 18.06
N MET A 201 -6.27 0.59 18.27
CA MET A 201 -6.76 1.77 18.98
C MET A 201 -7.79 2.56 18.18
N ALA A 202 -7.79 2.45 16.86
CA ALA A 202 -8.81 3.04 16.00
C ALA A 202 -10.15 2.33 16.18
N ASN A 203 -11.26 3.10 16.06
CA ASN A 203 -12.63 2.58 16.23
C ASN A 203 -13.14 1.82 14.98
N LYS A 204 -12.37 1.76 13.90
CA LYS A 204 -12.69 1.05 12.65
C LYS A 204 -11.42 0.51 12.01
N ILE A 205 -11.58 -0.52 11.19
CA ILE A 205 -10.49 -0.98 10.33
C ILE A 205 -10.20 0.03 9.22
N LEU A 206 -9.02 -0.06 8.61
CA LEU A 206 -8.62 0.81 7.50
C LEU A 206 -8.90 2.31 7.81
N PRO A 207 -8.32 2.87 8.88
CA PRO A 207 -8.77 4.14 9.46
C PRO A 207 -8.68 5.35 8.52
N ARG A 208 -7.89 5.26 7.44
CA ARG A 208 -7.78 6.30 6.40
C ARG A 208 -8.97 6.33 5.44
N GLU A 209 -9.73 5.24 5.34
CA GLU A 209 -10.84 5.09 4.41
C GLU A 209 -12.13 5.67 4.98
N ASP A 210 -13.08 6.04 4.13
CA ASP A 210 -14.44 6.36 4.57
C ASP A 210 -15.09 5.15 5.25
N ALA A 211 -15.92 5.40 6.25
CA ALA A 211 -16.48 4.35 7.10
C ALA A 211 -17.34 3.34 6.31
N ASP A 212 -18.09 3.81 5.32
CA ASP A 212 -18.94 2.98 4.48
C ASP A 212 -18.15 2.03 3.58
N VAL A 213 -16.99 2.50 3.08
CA VAL A 213 -16.09 1.70 2.23
C VAL A 213 -15.35 0.66 3.07
N ALA A 214 -14.78 1.07 4.21
CA ALA A 214 -14.11 0.17 5.15
C ALA A 214 -15.04 -0.92 5.71
N ALA A 215 -16.33 -0.56 5.96
CA ALA A 215 -17.32 -1.48 6.49
C ALA A 215 -17.63 -2.68 5.56
N VAL A 216 -17.46 -2.53 4.24
CA VAL A 216 -17.62 -3.67 3.31
C VAL A 216 -16.56 -4.72 3.59
N VAL A 217 -15.30 -4.30 3.67
CA VAL A 217 -14.17 -5.18 3.98
C VAL A 217 -14.34 -5.81 5.37
N GLN A 218 -14.70 -4.99 6.37
CA GLN A 218 -14.87 -5.47 7.74
C GLN A 218 -15.93 -6.57 7.84
N ARG A 219 -17.11 -6.34 7.27
CA ARG A 219 -18.20 -7.34 7.28
C ARG A 219 -17.77 -8.66 6.64
N GLN A 220 -17.03 -8.60 5.54
CA GLN A 220 -16.53 -9.82 4.88
C GLN A 220 -15.54 -10.57 5.78
N LEU A 221 -14.58 -9.89 6.39
CA LEU A 221 -13.61 -10.54 7.26
C LEU A 221 -14.28 -11.12 8.52
N GLU A 222 -15.25 -10.41 9.09
CA GLU A 222 -16.05 -10.91 10.23
C GLU A 222 -16.88 -12.14 9.84
N ALA A 223 -17.50 -12.14 8.67
CA ALA A 223 -18.23 -13.29 8.13
C ALA A 223 -17.33 -14.52 7.92
N GLU A 224 -16.06 -14.30 7.58
CA GLU A 224 -15.04 -15.34 7.49
C GLU A 224 -14.53 -15.80 8.88
N GLY A 225 -14.90 -15.09 9.96
CA GLY A 225 -14.57 -15.41 11.34
C GLY A 225 -13.34 -14.71 11.90
N VAL A 226 -12.88 -13.62 11.29
CA VAL A 226 -11.90 -12.70 11.91
C VAL A 226 -12.61 -11.93 13.03
N ARG A 227 -12.02 -11.91 14.21
CA ARG A 227 -12.54 -11.17 15.35
C ARG A 227 -11.79 -9.86 15.55
N TYR A 228 -12.51 -8.80 15.85
CA TYR A 228 -11.93 -7.47 16.06
C TYR A 228 -12.07 -7.00 17.52
N ARG A 229 -11.05 -6.28 17.99
CA ARG A 229 -11.02 -5.50 19.22
C ARG A 229 -10.55 -4.08 18.85
N LEU A 230 -11.51 -3.23 18.47
CA LEU A 230 -11.28 -1.87 18.00
C LEU A 230 -11.55 -0.85 19.13
N GLY A 231 -10.92 0.32 19.07
CA GLY A 231 -10.99 1.34 20.11
C GLY A 231 -10.31 0.91 21.42
N ILE A 232 -9.34 -0.01 21.34
CA ILE A 232 -8.74 -0.68 22.50
C ILE A 232 -7.22 -0.55 22.46
N SER A 233 -6.61 -0.22 23.58
CA SER A 233 -5.17 -0.20 23.73
C SER A 233 -4.62 -1.53 24.25
N VAL A 234 -3.41 -1.88 23.79
CA VAL A 234 -2.67 -3.02 24.35
C VAL A 234 -1.97 -2.56 25.62
N GLY A 235 -2.39 -3.08 26.77
CA GLY A 235 -1.81 -2.77 28.07
C GLY A 235 -0.48 -3.46 28.32
N GLY A 236 -0.25 -4.62 27.69
CA GLY A 236 0.99 -5.36 27.78
C GLY A 236 0.88 -6.78 27.24
N VAL A 237 2.02 -7.42 27.05
CA VAL A 237 2.14 -8.82 26.67
C VAL A 237 3.11 -9.54 27.61
N MET A 238 2.90 -10.84 27.80
CA MET A 238 3.80 -11.68 28.60
C MET A 238 3.82 -13.11 28.04
N PRO A 239 4.84 -13.91 28.37
CA PRO A 239 4.83 -15.32 28.08
C PRO A 239 3.60 -15.98 28.68
N GLY A 240 2.93 -16.83 27.90
CA GLY A 240 1.77 -17.59 28.31
C GLY A 240 2.10 -19.06 28.56
N ASP A 241 1.08 -19.83 28.94
CA ASP A 241 1.18 -21.26 29.04
C ASP A 241 1.40 -21.90 27.65
N PRO A 242 2.43 -22.73 27.44
CA PRO A 242 2.66 -23.40 26.17
C PRO A 242 1.45 -24.18 25.64
N GLN A 243 0.60 -24.73 26.50
CA GLN A 243 -0.59 -25.49 26.13
C GLN A 243 -1.81 -24.60 25.85
N ALA A 244 -1.98 -23.51 26.62
CA ALA A 244 -3.08 -22.57 26.48
C ALA A 244 -2.80 -21.44 25.45
N GLY A 245 -1.53 -21.24 25.07
CA GLY A 245 -1.06 -20.19 24.17
C GLY A 245 0.24 -19.57 24.67
N ARG A 246 1.27 -19.54 23.80
CA ARG A 246 2.62 -19.08 24.16
C ARG A 246 2.69 -17.60 24.57
N ILE A 247 1.64 -16.82 24.23
CA ILE A 247 1.57 -15.37 24.45
C ILE A 247 0.25 -15.03 25.11
N ARG A 248 0.31 -14.25 26.19
CA ARG A 248 -0.84 -13.63 26.83
C ARG A 248 -0.79 -12.13 26.62
N MET A 249 -1.86 -11.57 26.10
CA MET A 249 -2.01 -10.13 25.84
C MET A 249 -3.10 -9.56 26.74
N THR A 250 -2.81 -8.44 27.38
CA THR A 250 -3.77 -7.68 28.18
C THR A 250 -4.25 -6.49 27.36
N LEU A 251 -5.55 -6.37 27.18
CA LEU A 251 -6.22 -5.26 26.53
C LEU A 251 -6.84 -4.34 27.57
N ARG A 252 -6.88 -3.04 27.28
CA ARG A 252 -7.53 -2.02 28.10
C ARG A 252 -8.53 -1.23 27.24
N THR A 253 -9.77 -1.24 27.66
CA THR A 253 -10.82 -0.39 27.05
C THR A 253 -10.75 1.03 27.58
N ALA A 254 -11.38 1.99 26.90
CA ALA A 254 -11.42 3.39 27.33
C ALA A 254 -12.08 3.59 28.71
N ASN A 255 -13.02 2.72 29.09
CA ASN A 255 -13.67 2.74 30.42
C ASN A 255 -12.89 1.96 31.50
N GLY A 256 -11.66 1.52 31.20
CA GLY A 256 -10.78 0.84 32.16
C GLY A 256 -11.01 -0.66 32.30
N ALA A 257 -11.97 -1.28 31.59
CA ALA A 257 -12.14 -2.72 31.64
C ALA A 257 -10.91 -3.43 31.02
N VAL A 258 -10.58 -4.59 31.60
CA VAL A 258 -9.40 -5.39 31.19
C VAL A 258 -9.88 -6.71 30.60
N GLU A 259 -9.43 -7.03 29.39
CA GLU A 259 -9.62 -8.34 28.74
C GLU A 259 -8.26 -9.01 28.56
N GLN A 260 -8.19 -10.32 28.73
CA GLN A 260 -6.99 -11.09 28.43
C GLN A 260 -7.23 -12.00 27.21
N LEU A 261 -6.29 -11.96 26.29
CA LEU A 261 -6.25 -12.83 25.12
C LEU A 261 -5.05 -13.78 25.21
N ALA A 262 -5.24 -15.01 24.72
CA ALA A 262 -4.15 -15.98 24.58
C ALA A 262 -3.98 -16.36 23.11
N ALA A 263 -2.73 -16.38 22.63
CA ALA A 263 -2.40 -16.74 21.26
C ALA A 263 -1.13 -17.57 21.17
N THR A 264 -0.95 -18.26 20.06
CA THR A 264 0.31 -18.94 19.73
C THR A 264 1.30 -17.99 19.07
N HIS A 265 0.80 -17.00 18.33
CA HIS A 265 1.60 -16.01 17.59
C HIS A 265 1.03 -14.60 17.76
N LEU A 266 1.94 -13.64 17.74
CA LEU A 266 1.66 -12.20 17.76
C LEU A 266 2.29 -11.58 16.51
N MET A 267 1.52 -10.80 15.75
CA MET A 267 2.02 -10.02 14.63
C MET A 267 1.82 -8.53 14.87
N LEU A 268 2.84 -7.75 14.60
CA LEU A 268 2.80 -6.28 14.66
C LEU A 268 2.64 -5.70 13.25
N ALA A 269 1.56 -4.99 13.03
CA ALA A 269 1.20 -4.29 11.80
C ALA A 269 0.84 -2.81 12.07
N ALA A 270 1.49 -2.20 13.07
CA ALA A 270 1.16 -0.90 13.65
C ALA A 270 1.78 0.30 12.92
N GLY A 271 2.16 0.16 11.67
CA GLY A 271 2.72 1.21 10.84
C GLY A 271 4.18 1.01 10.46
N ARG A 272 4.81 2.06 9.90
CA ARG A 272 6.18 2.04 9.38
C ARG A 272 6.97 3.27 9.83
N VAL A 273 8.29 3.10 9.97
CA VAL A 273 9.24 4.16 10.36
C VAL A 273 10.30 4.29 9.26
N PRO A 274 10.61 5.50 8.75
CA PRO A 274 11.68 5.70 7.76
C PRO A 274 13.05 5.29 8.34
N ASN A 275 13.91 4.75 7.47
CA ASN A 275 15.29 4.38 7.86
C ASN A 275 16.20 5.59 7.68
N VAL A 276 16.45 6.30 8.77
CA VAL A 276 17.26 7.52 8.80
C VAL A 276 18.48 7.41 9.73
N GLU A 277 18.53 6.37 10.54
CA GLU A 277 19.60 6.13 11.49
C GLU A 277 20.87 5.64 10.77
N ASP A 278 22.03 5.85 11.41
CA ASP A 278 23.36 5.35 10.99
C ASP A 278 23.85 5.82 9.60
N LEU A 279 23.11 6.69 8.94
CA LEU A 279 23.47 7.23 7.63
C LEU A 279 24.42 8.43 7.68
N GLY A 280 24.77 8.94 8.89
CA GLY A 280 25.64 10.12 9.02
C GLY A 280 24.98 11.41 8.46
N LEU A 281 23.66 11.55 8.51
CA LEU A 281 22.91 12.65 7.89
C LEU A 281 23.36 14.02 8.38
N SER A 282 23.71 14.15 9.66
CA SER A 282 24.24 15.41 10.22
C SER A 282 25.56 15.82 9.56
N ALA A 283 26.50 14.86 9.37
CA ALA A 283 27.77 15.12 8.66
C ALA A 283 27.54 15.50 7.19
N ALA A 284 26.43 15.03 6.59
CA ALA A 284 26.01 15.38 5.25
C ALA A 284 25.34 16.76 5.15
N GLY A 285 25.03 17.44 6.25
CA GLY A 285 24.24 18.67 6.28
C GLY A 285 22.76 18.43 5.97
N VAL A 286 22.26 17.21 6.24
CA VAL A 286 20.86 16.82 6.08
C VAL A 286 20.13 16.92 7.40
N HIS A 287 19.10 17.75 7.47
CA HIS A 287 18.34 17.97 8.68
C HIS A 287 17.13 17.01 8.78
N LEU A 288 16.83 16.63 10.02
CA LEU A 288 15.63 15.89 10.36
C LEU A 288 14.60 16.80 11.03
N VAL A 289 13.34 16.64 10.67
CA VAL A 289 12.19 17.28 11.34
C VAL A 289 11.26 16.17 11.82
N ALA A 290 11.01 16.11 13.12
CA ALA A 290 10.21 15.06 13.76
C ALA A 290 10.64 13.63 13.34
N GLY A 291 11.95 13.37 13.29
CA GLY A 291 12.51 12.06 12.92
C GLY A 291 12.45 11.70 11.43
N ARG A 292 12.11 12.66 10.55
CA ARG A 292 12.03 12.49 9.09
C ARG A 292 12.98 13.44 8.39
N ILE A 293 13.49 13.04 7.23
CA ILE A 293 14.33 13.93 6.42
C ILE A 293 13.51 15.12 5.94
N ALA A 294 13.98 16.33 6.21
CA ALA A 294 13.40 17.55 5.66
C ALA A 294 13.66 17.63 4.16
N VAL A 295 12.58 17.63 3.36
CA VAL A 295 12.64 17.71 1.90
C VAL A 295 11.79 18.88 1.40
N ASN A 296 12.23 19.46 0.29
CA ASN A 296 11.47 20.45 -0.44
C ASN A 296 10.50 19.78 -1.44
N GLU A 297 9.75 20.61 -2.18
CA GLU A 297 8.76 20.15 -3.16
C GLU A 297 9.34 19.35 -4.34
N VAL A 298 10.66 19.28 -4.46
CA VAL A 298 11.36 18.59 -5.53
C VAL A 298 12.22 17.44 -4.99
N LEU A 299 11.94 16.96 -3.80
CA LEU A 299 12.62 15.85 -3.12
C LEU A 299 14.11 16.09 -2.81
N ALA A 300 14.59 17.34 -2.83
CA ALA A 300 15.91 17.69 -2.38
C ALA A 300 15.90 17.96 -0.87
N THR A 301 16.96 17.52 -0.18
CA THR A 301 17.17 17.77 1.26
C THR A 301 17.70 19.18 1.51
N THR A 302 18.04 19.49 2.77
CA THR A 302 18.76 20.73 3.11
C THR A 302 20.16 20.82 2.48
N ASN A 303 20.74 19.67 2.10
CA ASN A 303 21.90 19.63 1.21
C ASN A 303 21.41 19.46 -0.25
N PRO A 304 21.56 20.46 -1.15
CA PRO A 304 21.03 20.44 -2.51
C PRO A 304 21.64 19.36 -3.40
N ARG A 305 22.70 18.70 -2.97
CA ARG A 305 23.32 17.56 -3.67
C ARG A 305 22.74 16.22 -3.25
N ILE A 306 21.85 16.18 -2.23
CA ILE A 306 21.27 14.96 -1.67
C ILE A 306 19.75 15.00 -1.86
N HIS A 307 19.22 14.02 -2.59
CA HIS A 307 17.80 13.85 -2.88
C HIS A 307 17.28 12.60 -2.16
N VAL A 308 15.96 12.48 -2.04
CA VAL A 308 15.31 11.30 -1.42
C VAL A 308 14.28 10.68 -2.37
N VAL A 309 14.13 9.35 -2.30
CA VAL A 309 13.10 8.61 -3.04
C VAL A 309 12.46 7.55 -2.16
N GLY A 310 11.16 7.32 -2.36
CA GLY A 310 10.40 6.28 -1.67
C GLY A 310 10.10 6.61 -0.20
N ASP A 311 9.97 5.56 0.61
CA ASP A 311 9.45 5.63 1.98
C ASP A 311 10.24 6.57 2.90
N VAL A 312 11.54 6.71 2.68
CA VAL A 312 12.38 7.61 3.47
C VAL A 312 12.00 9.08 3.31
N ALA A 313 11.30 9.44 2.21
CA ALA A 313 10.70 10.77 2.02
C ALA A 313 9.48 11.00 2.93
N GLY A 314 8.91 9.96 3.55
CA GLY A 314 7.97 10.05 4.66
C GLY A 314 6.51 10.39 4.31
N THR A 315 6.11 10.44 3.03
CA THR A 315 4.75 10.83 2.63
C THR A 315 3.82 9.62 2.45
N PHE A 316 4.07 8.82 1.41
CA PHE A 316 3.27 7.65 1.05
C PHE A 316 4.20 6.46 0.80
N PRO A 317 4.21 5.44 1.70
CA PRO A 317 5.13 4.31 1.59
C PRO A 317 4.60 3.26 0.60
N PHE A 318 4.60 3.62 -0.69
CA PHE A 318 4.17 2.75 -1.78
C PHE A 318 5.25 2.62 -2.85
N THR A 319 5.37 1.43 -3.42
CA THR A 319 6.35 1.12 -4.48
C THR A 319 6.22 2.05 -5.69
N HIS A 320 5.00 2.25 -6.20
CA HIS A 320 4.73 3.14 -7.34
C HIS A 320 5.03 4.62 -7.03
N VAL A 321 4.96 5.05 -5.76
CA VAL A 321 5.39 6.39 -5.35
C VAL A 321 6.91 6.49 -5.37
N ALA A 322 7.62 5.44 -4.92
CA ALA A 322 9.07 5.40 -5.00
C ALA A 322 9.58 5.46 -6.44
N GLU A 323 8.93 4.75 -7.38
CA GLU A 323 9.22 4.79 -8.82
C GLU A 323 8.94 6.18 -9.41
N HIS A 324 7.82 6.80 -9.04
CA HIS A 324 7.48 8.15 -9.45
C HIS A 324 8.53 9.18 -8.97
N HIS A 325 8.93 9.09 -7.69
CA HIS A 325 9.99 9.91 -7.12
C HIS A 325 11.32 9.72 -7.87
N ALA A 326 11.68 8.49 -8.22
CA ALA A 326 12.90 8.20 -8.98
C ALA A 326 12.94 8.95 -10.33
N GLY A 327 11.84 8.94 -11.07
CA GLY A 327 11.71 9.69 -12.33
C GLY A 327 11.88 11.20 -12.16
N ILE A 328 11.43 11.77 -11.05
CA ILE A 328 11.60 13.19 -10.73
C ILE A 328 13.06 13.49 -10.41
N VAL A 329 13.67 12.70 -9.52
CA VAL A 329 15.07 12.90 -9.09
C VAL A 329 16.02 12.75 -10.27
N LEU A 330 15.80 11.79 -11.17
CA LEU A 330 16.61 11.67 -12.41
C LEU A 330 16.55 12.93 -13.28
N ARG A 331 15.34 13.48 -13.49
CA ARG A 331 15.19 14.72 -14.29
C ARG A 331 15.92 15.90 -13.65
N GLN A 332 15.91 16.00 -12.33
CA GLN A 332 16.58 17.10 -11.63
C GLN A 332 18.09 16.94 -11.60
N THR A 333 18.59 15.78 -11.29
CA THR A 333 20.02 15.52 -11.07
C THR A 333 20.80 15.48 -12.40
N LEU A 334 20.23 14.89 -13.44
CA LEU A 334 20.90 14.71 -14.73
C LEU A 334 20.58 15.83 -15.73
N PHE A 335 19.35 16.35 -15.74
CA PHE A 335 18.90 17.35 -16.71
C PHE A 335 18.63 18.72 -16.13
N ARG A 336 18.82 18.92 -14.80
CA ARG A 336 18.57 20.19 -14.09
C ARG A 336 17.14 20.72 -14.25
N MET A 337 16.17 19.83 -14.41
CA MET A 337 14.74 20.17 -14.57
C MET A 337 14.08 20.35 -13.21
N SER A 338 14.31 21.48 -12.55
CA SER A 338 13.87 21.78 -11.18
C SER A 338 12.34 21.97 -11.02
N TRP A 339 11.59 22.04 -12.13
CA TRP A 339 10.13 22.22 -12.13
C TRP A 339 9.32 20.91 -12.00
N SER A 340 9.98 19.76 -12.04
CA SER A 340 9.31 18.45 -11.91
C SER A 340 8.98 18.17 -10.44
N LYS A 341 7.70 18.20 -10.07
CA LYS A 341 7.21 17.95 -8.70
C LYS A 341 6.51 16.59 -8.59
N PRO A 342 6.51 15.94 -7.40
CA PRO A 342 5.70 14.77 -7.16
C PRO A 342 4.22 15.00 -7.42
N SER A 343 3.56 13.99 -7.98
CA SER A 343 2.10 14.00 -8.10
C SER A 343 1.45 13.95 -6.73
N THR A 344 0.35 14.66 -6.56
CA THR A 344 -0.54 14.53 -5.42
C THR A 344 -1.65 13.49 -5.65
N VAL A 345 -1.78 13.01 -6.90
CA VAL A 345 -2.74 11.97 -7.30
C VAL A 345 -2.07 10.61 -7.12
N ILE A 346 -2.19 10.08 -5.90
CA ILE A 346 -1.59 8.82 -5.50
C ILE A 346 -2.70 7.81 -5.24
N PRO A 347 -2.79 6.73 -6.01
CA PRO A 347 -3.71 5.63 -5.71
C PRO A 347 -3.10 4.67 -4.69
N TRP A 348 -3.96 3.93 -4.00
CA TRP A 348 -3.57 2.75 -3.23
C TRP A 348 -4.65 1.70 -3.22
N CYS A 349 -4.27 0.47 -2.91
CA CYS A 349 -5.18 -0.65 -2.78
C CYS A 349 -4.85 -1.47 -1.54
N THR A 350 -5.88 -1.89 -0.82
CA THR A 350 -5.83 -2.96 0.17
C THR A 350 -6.32 -4.23 -0.52
N TYR A 351 -5.49 -5.26 -0.57
CA TYR A 351 -5.71 -6.45 -1.39
C TYR A 351 -6.44 -7.57 -0.63
N THR A 352 -7.34 -7.18 0.26
CA THR A 352 -8.33 -8.11 0.83
C THR A 352 -9.27 -8.61 -0.27
N ASP A 353 -10.18 -9.49 0.08
CA ASP A 353 -11.23 -9.98 -0.79
C ASP A 353 -12.57 -9.77 -0.09
N PRO A 354 -13.37 -8.73 -0.46
CA PRO A 354 -13.14 -7.81 -1.60
C PRO A 354 -11.96 -6.87 -1.41
N GLU A 355 -11.37 -6.42 -2.53
CA GLU A 355 -10.33 -5.39 -2.55
C GLU A 355 -10.93 -4.00 -2.25
N LEU A 356 -10.09 -3.10 -1.73
CA LEU A 356 -10.45 -1.69 -1.56
C LEU A 356 -9.39 -0.81 -2.17
N ALA A 357 -9.72 -0.10 -3.24
CA ALA A 357 -8.83 0.85 -3.89
C ALA A 357 -9.35 2.28 -3.79
N ARG A 358 -8.43 3.24 -3.66
CA ARG A 358 -8.76 4.68 -3.56
C ARG A 358 -7.73 5.54 -4.28
N VAL A 359 -8.21 6.68 -4.79
CA VAL A 359 -7.37 7.77 -5.31
C VAL A 359 -8.03 9.12 -5.01
N GLY A 360 -7.23 10.14 -4.75
CA GLY A 360 -7.70 11.50 -4.46
C GLY A 360 -8.42 11.62 -3.11
N LEU A 361 -9.34 12.56 -3.00
CA LEU A 361 -10.01 12.90 -1.75
C LEU A 361 -11.09 11.88 -1.37
N SER A 362 -11.11 11.46 -0.12
CA SER A 362 -12.29 10.82 0.45
C SER A 362 -13.38 11.85 0.77
N GLU A 363 -14.60 11.39 0.98
CA GLU A 363 -15.70 12.23 1.47
C GLU A 363 -15.35 12.88 2.82
N THR A 364 -14.74 12.10 3.71
CA THR A 364 -14.27 12.59 5.02
C THR A 364 -13.21 13.68 4.89
N GLU A 365 -12.26 13.53 3.96
CA GLU A 365 -11.22 14.54 3.71
C GLU A 365 -11.81 15.81 3.06
N ALA A 366 -12.70 15.66 2.07
CA ALA A 366 -13.38 16.79 1.43
C ALA A 366 -14.15 17.62 2.47
N ARG A 367 -14.89 16.95 3.37
CA ARG A 367 -15.60 17.61 4.48
C ARG A 367 -14.65 18.33 5.44
N ARG A 368 -13.54 17.69 5.82
CA ARG A 368 -12.53 18.29 6.73
C ARG A 368 -11.88 19.54 6.13
N HIS A 369 -11.66 19.55 4.83
CA HIS A 369 -11.10 20.70 4.12
C HIS A 369 -12.10 21.76 3.73
N GLY A 370 -13.39 21.62 4.10
CA GLY A 370 -14.45 22.57 3.75
C GLY A 370 -14.74 22.64 2.25
N ILE A 371 -14.38 21.59 1.49
CA ILE A 371 -14.64 21.51 0.07
C ILE A 371 -16.09 21.11 -0.14
N GLU A 372 -16.84 21.90 -0.90
CA GLU A 372 -18.18 21.50 -1.33
C GLU A 372 -18.08 20.39 -2.34
N TYR A 373 -18.74 19.27 -2.05
CA TYR A 373 -18.66 18.06 -2.86
C TYR A 373 -20.03 17.44 -3.10
N ARG A 374 -20.10 16.56 -4.10
CA ARG A 374 -21.18 15.61 -4.35
C ARG A 374 -20.60 14.21 -4.39
N VAL A 375 -21.44 13.22 -4.07
CA VAL A 375 -21.06 11.80 -4.07
C VAL A 375 -21.99 11.05 -4.97
N TYR A 376 -21.41 10.28 -5.90
CA TYR A 376 -22.12 9.36 -6.79
C TYR A 376 -21.67 7.95 -6.48
N ARG A 377 -22.62 7.02 -6.37
CA ARG A 377 -22.36 5.63 -6.01
C ARG A 377 -23.09 4.69 -6.95
N PHE A 378 -22.45 3.55 -7.21
CA PHE A 378 -23.10 2.46 -7.93
C PHE A 378 -22.65 1.12 -7.33
N PRO A 379 -23.58 0.19 -7.00
CA PRO A 379 -23.23 -1.09 -6.39
C PRO A 379 -22.82 -2.14 -7.43
N PHE A 380 -21.94 -3.06 -7.04
CA PHE A 380 -21.57 -4.21 -7.87
C PHE A 380 -22.75 -5.17 -8.10
N SER A 381 -23.72 -5.22 -7.18
CA SER A 381 -24.95 -6.00 -7.34
C SER A 381 -25.75 -5.66 -8.61
N ASP A 382 -25.53 -4.49 -9.19
CA ASP A 382 -26.23 -4.02 -10.40
C ASP A 382 -25.31 -4.02 -11.64
N ILE A 383 -24.16 -4.68 -11.55
CA ILE A 383 -23.24 -4.95 -12.67
C ILE A 383 -23.41 -6.41 -13.11
N ASP A 384 -23.83 -6.62 -14.37
CA ASP A 384 -24.15 -7.95 -14.90
C ASP A 384 -22.97 -8.92 -14.82
N ARG A 385 -21.75 -8.45 -15.06
CA ARG A 385 -20.55 -9.26 -14.92
C ARG A 385 -20.31 -9.71 -13.48
N ALA A 386 -20.51 -8.83 -12.51
CA ALA A 386 -20.37 -9.16 -11.09
C ALA A 386 -21.42 -10.20 -10.67
N ARG A 387 -22.66 -10.08 -11.17
CA ARG A 387 -23.73 -11.08 -10.94
C ARG A 387 -23.37 -12.43 -11.56
N ALA A 388 -22.89 -12.44 -12.81
CA ALA A 388 -22.51 -13.66 -13.51
C ALA A 388 -21.39 -14.42 -12.79
N GLU A 389 -20.50 -13.71 -12.13
CA GLU A 389 -19.38 -14.29 -11.38
C GLU A 389 -19.67 -14.49 -9.88
N GLY A 390 -20.82 -14.03 -9.40
CA GLY A 390 -21.18 -14.08 -7.98
C GLY A 390 -20.35 -13.16 -7.09
N GLU A 391 -19.73 -12.10 -7.65
CA GLU A 391 -18.86 -11.14 -6.97
C GLU A 391 -19.58 -9.79 -6.82
N THR A 392 -20.72 -9.80 -6.10
CA THR A 392 -21.66 -8.66 -6.04
C THR A 392 -21.42 -7.71 -4.87
N GLU A 393 -20.48 -8.03 -3.98
CA GLU A 393 -20.19 -7.22 -2.80
C GLU A 393 -19.46 -5.93 -3.16
N GLY A 394 -19.93 -4.82 -2.56
CA GLY A 394 -19.28 -3.53 -2.66
C GLY A 394 -19.88 -2.58 -3.70
N PHE A 395 -19.14 -1.51 -3.97
CA PHE A 395 -19.60 -0.39 -4.81
C PHE A 395 -18.43 0.48 -5.27
N ALA A 396 -18.66 1.29 -6.31
CA ALA A 396 -17.85 2.46 -6.61
C ALA A 396 -18.48 3.72 -6.01
N LYS A 397 -17.61 4.64 -5.53
CA LYS A 397 -17.94 5.92 -4.95
C LYS A 397 -17.06 6.99 -5.58
N LEU A 398 -17.68 7.95 -6.26
CA LEU A 398 -17.02 9.09 -6.89
C LEU A 398 -17.32 10.36 -6.08
N VAL A 399 -16.28 11.12 -5.74
CA VAL A 399 -16.38 12.41 -5.07
C VAL A 399 -16.05 13.50 -6.07
N THR A 400 -16.98 14.45 -6.29
CA THR A 400 -16.81 15.53 -7.28
C THR A 400 -17.04 16.89 -6.64
N ASP A 401 -16.61 17.94 -7.31
CA ASP A 401 -17.12 19.29 -7.03
C ASP A 401 -18.54 19.48 -7.59
N ARG A 402 -19.12 20.66 -7.38
CA ARG A 402 -20.45 21.00 -7.91
C ARG A 402 -20.55 20.96 -9.44
N ARG A 403 -19.42 21.15 -10.14
CA ARG A 403 -19.38 21.18 -11.62
C ARG A 403 -19.13 19.79 -12.21
N GLY A 404 -18.88 18.79 -11.34
CA GLY A 404 -18.62 17.41 -11.75
C GLY A 404 -17.14 17.09 -11.97
N LEU A 405 -16.21 18.01 -11.64
CA LEU A 405 -14.78 17.69 -11.64
C LEU A 405 -14.51 16.57 -10.63
N LEU A 406 -13.88 15.51 -11.07
CA LEU A 406 -13.55 14.38 -10.20
C LEU A 406 -12.42 14.76 -9.23
N LEU A 407 -12.73 14.72 -7.93
CA LEU A 407 -11.80 15.04 -6.83
C LEU A 407 -11.24 13.79 -6.17
N GLY A 408 -11.99 12.69 -6.17
CA GLY A 408 -11.60 11.44 -5.56
C GLY A 408 -12.51 10.29 -5.96
N ALA A 409 -12.00 9.08 -5.83
CA ALA A 409 -12.74 7.85 -6.08
C ALA A 409 -12.31 6.77 -5.10
N ALA A 410 -13.28 5.94 -4.68
CA ALA A 410 -13.05 4.71 -3.96
C ALA A 410 -13.86 3.59 -4.61
N ILE A 411 -13.24 2.45 -4.79
CA ILE A 411 -13.89 1.23 -5.28
C ILE A 411 -13.64 0.15 -4.25
N VAL A 412 -14.69 -0.47 -3.76
CA VAL A 412 -14.59 -1.66 -2.90
C VAL A 412 -15.34 -2.80 -3.57
N GLY A 413 -14.64 -3.88 -3.89
CA GLY A 413 -15.19 -5.01 -4.65
C GLY A 413 -14.09 -5.84 -5.30
N ALA A 414 -14.49 -6.82 -6.12
CA ALA A 414 -13.54 -7.63 -6.84
C ALA A 414 -12.75 -6.80 -7.86
N ASP A 415 -11.43 -7.02 -7.91
CA ASP A 415 -10.48 -6.37 -8.82
C ASP A 415 -10.44 -4.82 -8.68
N ALA A 416 -10.78 -4.27 -7.51
CA ALA A 416 -10.83 -2.82 -7.30
C ALA A 416 -9.47 -2.15 -7.58
N GLY A 417 -8.35 -2.84 -7.30
CA GLY A 417 -7.00 -2.36 -7.59
C GLY A 417 -6.73 -2.12 -9.08
N GLU A 418 -7.32 -2.95 -9.95
CA GLU A 418 -7.24 -2.77 -11.41
C GLU A 418 -8.22 -1.71 -11.90
N LEU A 419 -9.43 -1.70 -11.33
CA LEU A 419 -10.52 -0.82 -11.77
C LEU A 419 -10.28 0.66 -11.45
N ILE A 420 -9.51 0.98 -10.40
CA ILE A 420 -9.26 2.38 -9.97
C ILE A 420 -8.42 3.17 -10.99
N ALA A 421 -7.71 2.51 -11.91
CA ALA A 421 -6.76 3.14 -12.83
C ALA A 421 -7.40 4.20 -13.72
N GLU A 422 -8.64 4.02 -14.16
CA GLU A 422 -9.39 5.02 -14.93
C GLU A 422 -9.62 6.30 -14.11
N CYS A 423 -10.00 6.16 -12.84
CA CYS A 423 -10.17 7.30 -11.94
C CYS A 423 -8.85 8.02 -11.66
N VAL A 424 -7.72 7.30 -11.59
CA VAL A 424 -6.37 7.90 -11.47
C VAL A 424 -6.08 8.80 -12.66
N LEU A 425 -6.33 8.31 -13.88
CA LEU A 425 -6.16 9.09 -15.09
C LEU A 425 -7.06 10.32 -15.11
N ALA A 426 -8.35 10.13 -14.79
CA ALA A 426 -9.34 11.19 -14.78
C ALA A 426 -8.98 12.33 -13.80
N ILE A 427 -8.60 11.99 -12.56
CA ILE A 427 -8.16 12.98 -11.56
C ILE A 427 -6.87 13.66 -12.00
N GLY A 428 -5.88 12.87 -12.46
CA GLY A 428 -4.58 13.39 -12.91
C GLY A 428 -4.68 14.34 -14.10
N LYS A 429 -5.70 14.18 -14.95
CA LYS A 429 -6.02 15.04 -16.09
C LYS A 429 -7.09 16.09 -15.79
N ARG A 430 -7.59 16.16 -14.54
CA ARG A 430 -8.66 17.09 -14.12
C ARG A 430 -9.93 16.93 -14.98
N MET A 431 -10.29 15.69 -15.27
CA MET A 431 -11.48 15.37 -16.06
C MET A 431 -12.76 15.49 -15.22
N ASN A 432 -13.87 15.73 -15.91
CA ASN A 432 -15.20 15.66 -15.35
C ASN A 432 -15.71 14.21 -15.31
N VAL A 433 -16.56 13.86 -14.36
CA VAL A 433 -17.18 12.52 -14.36
C VAL A 433 -18.05 12.30 -15.60
N ASP A 434 -18.54 13.35 -16.27
CA ASP A 434 -19.26 13.24 -17.53
C ASP A 434 -18.37 12.68 -18.65
N ASP A 435 -17.05 12.86 -18.60
CA ASP A 435 -16.10 12.27 -19.55
C ASP A 435 -16.02 10.75 -19.36
N ILE A 436 -16.02 10.27 -18.09
CA ILE A 436 -16.11 8.83 -17.77
C ILE A 436 -17.44 8.25 -18.26
N SER A 437 -18.55 8.94 -17.98
CA SER A 437 -19.89 8.53 -18.44
C SER A 437 -20.01 8.47 -19.97
N ALA A 438 -19.29 9.35 -20.69
CA ALA A 438 -19.29 9.39 -22.16
C ALA A 438 -18.41 8.31 -22.80
N ALA A 439 -17.43 7.79 -22.07
CA ALA A 439 -16.54 6.75 -22.57
C ALA A 439 -17.28 5.42 -22.76
N ILE A 440 -16.96 4.74 -23.88
CA ILE A 440 -17.54 3.42 -24.17
C ILE A 440 -16.74 2.36 -23.41
N HIS A 441 -17.40 1.67 -22.47
CA HIS A 441 -16.81 0.55 -21.74
C HIS A 441 -17.26 -0.77 -22.35
N ALA A 442 -16.34 -1.73 -22.44
CA ALA A 442 -16.67 -3.06 -22.92
C ALA A 442 -17.75 -3.73 -22.05
N TYR A 443 -18.66 -4.47 -22.69
CA TYR A 443 -19.72 -5.20 -22.02
C TYR A 443 -19.60 -6.71 -22.32
N PRO A 444 -19.79 -7.60 -21.35
CA PRO A 444 -19.94 -7.33 -19.92
C PRO A 444 -18.57 -7.30 -19.20
N THR A 445 -18.29 -6.23 -18.46
CA THR A 445 -17.06 -6.10 -17.65
C THR A 445 -17.34 -5.42 -16.32
N ARG A 446 -16.46 -5.65 -15.31
CA ARG A 446 -16.52 -4.93 -14.03
C ARG A 446 -16.12 -3.46 -14.17
N SER A 447 -15.34 -3.09 -15.20
CA SER A 447 -14.94 -1.70 -15.44
C SER A 447 -16.13 -0.75 -15.64
N GLN A 448 -17.32 -1.27 -16.00
CA GLN A 448 -18.53 -0.46 -16.07
C GLN A 448 -18.93 0.18 -14.73
N ILE A 449 -18.36 -0.26 -13.60
CA ILE A 449 -18.72 0.27 -12.26
C ILE A 449 -18.44 1.77 -12.14
N ALA A 450 -17.29 2.24 -12.64
CA ALA A 450 -16.93 3.66 -12.60
C ALA A 450 -17.84 4.49 -13.52
N ARG A 451 -18.12 3.98 -14.73
CA ARG A 451 -19.04 4.62 -15.66
C ARG A 451 -20.45 4.72 -15.07
N ARG A 452 -20.99 3.62 -14.51
CA ARG A 452 -22.34 3.62 -13.90
C ARG A 452 -22.44 4.58 -12.73
N ALA A 453 -21.40 4.67 -11.90
CA ALA A 453 -21.33 5.67 -10.84
C ALA A 453 -21.30 7.11 -11.40
N ALA A 454 -20.63 7.33 -12.53
CA ALA A 454 -20.61 8.62 -13.22
C ALA A 454 -21.97 8.96 -13.87
N ASP A 455 -22.71 7.95 -14.41
CA ASP A 455 -24.04 8.12 -14.97
C ASP A 455 -25.05 8.65 -13.94
N GLU A 456 -24.87 8.37 -12.62
CA GLU A 456 -25.74 8.88 -11.56
C GLU A 456 -25.77 10.42 -11.51
N ARG A 457 -24.68 11.09 -11.88
CA ARG A 457 -24.70 12.56 -12.01
C ARG A 457 -25.68 13.05 -13.06
N ARG A 458 -25.79 12.34 -14.18
CA ARG A 458 -26.78 12.65 -15.23
C ARG A 458 -28.19 12.40 -14.75
N ASN A 459 -28.39 11.31 -13.98
CA ASN A 459 -29.68 11.00 -13.36
C ASN A 459 -30.13 12.10 -12.40
N ASP A 460 -29.23 12.64 -11.58
CA ASP A 460 -29.50 13.76 -10.67
C ASP A 460 -29.94 15.05 -11.41
N ALA A 461 -29.44 15.27 -12.62
CA ALA A 461 -29.83 16.40 -13.46
C ALA A 461 -31.25 16.25 -14.06
N LEU A 462 -31.81 15.04 -14.07
CA LEU A 462 -33.13 14.74 -14.58
C LEU A 462 -34.23 15.02 -13.54
N THR A 463 -34.30 16.25 -13.06
CA THR A 463 -35.33 16.71 -12.13
C THR A 463 -36.71 16.76 -12.79
N PRO A 464 -37.85 16.76 -12.05
CA PRO A 464 -39.15 16.97 -12.60
C PRO A 464 -39.27 18.24 -13.46
N SER A 465 -38.60 19.31 -13.06
CA SER A 465 -38.58 20.59 -13.79
C SER A 465 -37.82 20.46 -15.11
N SER A 466 -36.64 19.84 -15.12
CA SER A 466 -35.86 19.63 -16.34
C SER A 466 -36.56 18.70 -17.31
N ARG A 467 -37.20 17.63 -16.81
CA ARG A 467 -38.07 16.75 -17.64
C ARG A 467 -39.24 17.51 -18.22
N GLY A 468 -39.94 18.35 -17.46
CA GLY A 468 -41.04 19.19 -17.92
C GLY A 468 -40.59 20.15 -19.02
N TRP A 469 -39.42 20.78 -18.86
CA TRP A 469 -38.83 21.66 -19.87
C TRP A 469 -38.48 20.90 -21.17
N MET A 470 -37.84 19.72 -21.07
CA MET A 470 -37.52 18.85 -22.21
C MET A 470 -38.77 18.37 -22.95
N ARG A 471 -39.82 17.99 -22.21
CA ARG A 471 -41.12 17.62 -22.84
C ARG A 471 -41.68 18.75 -23.69
N ARG A 472 -41.68 19.97 -23.15
CA ARG A 472 -42.19 21.15 -23.89
C ARG A 472 -41.32 21.47 -25.10
N LEU A 473 -39.97 21.44 -24.95
CA LEU A 473 -39.04 21.83 -26.02
C LEU A 473 -39.03 20.80 -27.17
N PHE A 474 -39.03 19.51 -26.84
CA PHE A 474 -38.88 18.43 -27.81
C PHE A 474 -40.17 17.67 -28.12
N GLY A 475 -41.32 18.12 -27.60
CA GLY A 475 -42.63 17.50 -27.87
C GLY A 475 -42.75 16.05 -27.37
N LEU A 476 -42.03 15.70 -26.26
CA LEU A 476 -42.03 14.34 -25.73
C LEU A 476 -43.38 14.00 -25.10
N ARG A 477 -43.93 12.79 -25.35
CA ARG A 477 -45.26 12.34 -24.90
C ARG A 477 -45.24 11.39 -23.70
N GLY A 478 -44.07 11.09 -23.11
CA GLY A 478 -43.94 10.21 -21.95
C GLY A 478 -44.58 10.80 -20.68
N ALA A 479 -44.94 9.95 -19.70
CA ALA A 479 -45.51 10.35 -18.41
C ALA A 479 -44.51 11.15 -17.52
#